data_d50a3d442157f0f8560dbe7e49c2c146
#
_entry.id   d50a3d442157f0f8560dbe7e49c2c146
#
_cell.length_a   1.000
_cell.length_b   1.000
_cell.length_c   1.000
_cell.angle_alpha   90.00
_cell.angle_beta   90.00
_cell.angle_gamma   90.00
#
_symmetry.space_group_name_H-M   'P 1'
#
loop_
_entity.id
_entity.type
_entity.pdbx_description
1 polymer ?
#
loop_
_entity_poly.entity_id
_entity_poly.type
_entity_poly.pdbx_seq_one_letter_code
_entity_poly.pdbx_strand_id
1 'polypeptide(L)'
;MSEFSRPFRLDSISSEPREVRIEADEAEREALAARFELVGIEALSAAAKLFGRGETVEAAGTLRARVTQSCVATAEPVEAAIEEAFRVEFRPLPADGRPDEEVELGEGELDVVFFEGASIDLGEAVAQTLLLALDPYPRSAAAEAALREAGVKSEEEARIESSPFAALAALKGKLAE
;
A
#
# COMPACT_ATOMS: atom_id res chain seq x y z
N MET A 1 -0.89 -7.85 18.37
CA MET A 1 -1.15 -9.14 17.66
C MET A 1 -1.58 -8.73 16.28
N SER A 2 -0.99 -9.34 15.25
CA SER A 2 -1.39 -9.05 13.85
C SER A 2 -2.78 -9.61 13.58
N GLU A 3 -3.63 -8.87 12.90
CA GLU A 3 -5.00 -9.25 12.51
C GLU A 3 -4.98 -10.36 11.44
N PHE A 4 -3.93 -10.40 10.64
CA PHE A 4 -3.69 -11.41 9.61
C PHE A 4 -2.30 -12.02 9.81
N SER A 5 -2.19 -12.99 10.72
CA SER A 5 -0.92 -13.62 11.07
C SER A 5 -0.74 -14.98 10.38
N ARG A 6 0.38 -15.16 9.71
CA ARG A 6 0.80 -16.42 9.06
C ARG A 6 2.27 -16.69 9.39
N PRO A 7 2.53 -17.23 10.60
CA PRO A 7 3.89 -17.47 11.05
C PRO A 7 4.53 -18.67 10.33
N PHE A 8 5.75 -18.47 9.85
CA PHE A 8 6.60 -19.51 9.30
C PHE A 8 7.85 -19.66 10.18
N ARG A 9 8.09 -20.85 10.69
CA ARG A 9 9.26 -21.13 11.52
C ARG A 9 10.52 -21.14 10.66
N LEU A 10 11.59 -20.53 11.17
CA LEU A 10 12.88 -20.43 10.47
C LEU A 10 13.47 -21.80 10.17
N ASP A 11 13.33 -22.77 11.08
CA ASP A 11 13.81 -24.13 10.90
C ASP A 11 13.09 -24.92 9.80
N SER A 12 11.94 -24.45 9.34
CA SER A 12 11.16 -25.01 8.24
C SER A 12 11.45 -24.37 6.88
N ILE A 13 12.27 -23.31 6.84
CA ILE A 13 12.61 -22.58 5.64
C ILE A 13 14.03 -22.94 5.24
N SER A 14 14.17 -23.56 4.06
CA SER A 14 15.47 -23.95 3.50
C SER A 14 16.00 -22.90 2.51
N SER A 15 17.21 -23.13 2.00
CA SER A 15 17.76 -22.34 0.89
C SER A 15 17.08 -22.62 -0.46
N GLU A 16 16.27 -23.68 -0.55
CA GLU A 16 15.45 -23.93 -1.72
C GLU A 16 14.14 -23.16 -1.63
N PRO A 17 13.72 -22.45 -2.71
CA PRO A 17 12.48 -21.68 -2.71
C PRO A 17 11.26 -22.58 -2.50
N ARG A 18 10.47 -22.29 -1.48
CA ARG A 18 9.21 -22.97 -1.16
C ARG A 18 8.03 -22.08 -1.54
N GLU A 19 7.14 -22.56 -2.40
CA GLU A 19 5.91 -21.86 -2.71
C GLU A 19 4.91 -21.98 -1.55
N VAL A 20 4.34 -20.85 -1.17
CA VAL A 20 3.30 -20.73 -0.15
C VAL A 20 2.15 -19.89 -0.68
N ARG A 21 0.93 -20.20 -0.22
CA ARG A 21 -0.26 -19.41 -0.47
C ARG A 21 -0.94 -19.13 0.85
N ILE A 22 -1.35 -17.89 1.03
CA ILE A 22 -2.08 -17.44 2.21
C ILE A 22 -3.32 -16.69 1.77
N GLU A 23 -4.37 -16.79 2.54
CA GLU A 23 -5.65 -16.12 2.30
C GLU A 23 -6.22 -15.68 3.64
N ALA A 24 -6.78 -14.47 3.68
CA ALA A 24 -7.44 -13.94 4.85
C ALA A 24 -8.88 -14.46 4.94
N ASP A 25 -9.27 -14.95 6.11
CA ASP A 25 -10.65 -15.30 6.39
C ASP A 25 -11.53 -14.04 6.63
N GLU A 26 -12.82 -14.22 6.85
CA GLU A 26 -13.77 -13.13 7.01
C GLU A 26 -13.44 -12.25 8.22
N ALA A 27 -13.14 -12.86 9.38
CA ALA A 27 -12.82 -12.12 10.60
C ALA A 27 -11.49 -11.33 10.47
N GLU A 28 -10.50 -11.92 9.81
CA GLU A 28 -9.22 -11.27 9.51
C GLU A 28 -9.41 -10.07 8.57
N ARG A 29 -10.25 -10.23 7.53
CA ARG A 29 -10.56 -9.13 6.60
C ARG A 29 -11.30 -7.98 7.28
N GLU A 30 -12.26 -8.29 8.17
CA GLU A 30 -12.96 -7.28 8.97
C GLU A 30 -12.00 -6.52 9.89
N ALA A 31 -11.10 -7.23 10.58
CA ALA A 31 -10.11 -6.63 11.46
C ALA A 31 -9.11 -5.74 10.71
N LEU A 32 -8.62 -6.20 9.54
CA LEU A 32 -7.76 -5.41 8.67
C LEU A 32 -8.47 -4.18 8.08
N ALA A 33 -9.74 -4.31 7.68
CA ALA A 33 -10.53 -3.19 7.21
C ALA A 33 -10.67 -2.10 8.28
N ALA A 34 -10.92 -2.50 9.53
CA ALA A 34 -10.98 -1.58 10.66
C ALA A 34 -9.61 -0.91 10.93
N ARG A 35 -8.50 -1.67 10.87
CA ARG A 35 -7.13 -1.16 11.05
C ARG A 35 -6.73 -0.14 9.99
N PHE A 36 -7.14 -0.37 8.73
CA PHE A 36 -6.77 0.46 7.57
C PHE A 36 -7.82 1.54 7.25
N GLU A 37 -8.85 1.69 8.09
CA GLU A 37 -9.95 2.63 7.89
C GLU A 37 -10.66 2.46 6.55
N LEU A 38 -10.76 1.22 6.06
CA LEU A 38 -11.46 0.86 4.84
C LEU A 38 -12.95 0.61 5.13
N VAL A 39 -13.79 0.84 4.13
CA VAL A 39 -15.21 0.44 4.17
C VAL A 39 -15.32 -1.08 4.22
N GLY A 40 -14.44 -1.80 3.52
CA GLY A 40 -14.38 -3.25 3.57
C GLY A 40 -13.23 -3.85 2.74
N ILE A 41 -12.92 -5.11 3.04
CA ILE A 41 -12.04 -5.98 2.25
C ILE A 41 -12.82 -7.22 1.87
N GLU A 42 -13.16 -7.38 0.59
CA GLU A 42 -13.89 -8.55 0.09
C GLU A 42 -13.00 -9.79 -0.03
N ALA A 43 -11.76 -9.60 -0.48
CA ALA A 43 -10.79 -10.65 -0.67
C ALA A 43 -9.38 -10.13 -0.40
N LEU A 44 -8.54 -10.96 0.23
CA LEU A 44 -7.11 -10.75 0.37
C LEU A 44 -6.41 -12.09 0.31
N SER A 45 -5.48 -12.24 -0.62
CA SER A 45 -4.66 -13.43 -0.76
C SER A 45 -3.26 -13.06 -1.26
N ALA A 46 -2.29 -13.92 -0.98
CA ALA A 46 -0.96 -13.79 -1.54
C ALA A 46 -0.38 -15.17 -1.92
N ALA A 47 0.41 -15.17 -2.99
CA ALA A 47 1.23 -16.30 -3.40
C ALA A 47 2.69 -15.85 -3.39
N ALA A 48 3.54 -16.52 -2.63
CA ALA A 48 4.93 -16.14 -2.46
C ALA A 48 5.87 -17.35 -2.50
N LYS A 49 7.14 -17.07 -2.77
CA LYS A 49 8.26 -17.99 -2.59
C LYS A 49 9.05 -17.54 -1.37
N LEU A 50 9.24 -18.45 -0.41
CA LEU A 50 10.07 -18.24 0.76
C LEU A 50 11.37 -19.01 0.60
N PHE A 51 12.49 -18.38 0.91
CA PHE A 51 13.79 -19.06 0.95
C PHE A 51 14.73 -18.40 1.96
N GLY A 52 15.54 -19.22 2.64
CA GLY A 52 16.48 -18.78 3.64
C GLY A 52 17.83 -18.41 3.04
N ARG A 53 18.44 -17.34 3.54
CA ARG A 53 19.82 -16.92 3.25
C ARG A 53 20.57 -16.68 4.55
N GLY A 54 21.16 -17.75 5.10
CA GLY A 54 21.82 -17.65 6.40
C GLY A 54 20.84 -17.35 7.52
N GLU A 55 20.95 -16.20 8.16
CA GLU A 55 20.04 -15.75 9.23
C GLU A 55 18.83 -14.96 8.72
N THR A 56 18.77 -14.66 7.41
CA THR A 56 17.70 -13.90 6.80
C THR A 56 16.76 -14.80 6.01
N VAL A 57 15.52 -14.35 5.81
CA VAL A 57 14.52 -15.01 4.95
C VAL A 57 14.03 -14.00 3.93
N GLU A 58 14.05 -14.39 2.67
CA GLU A 58 13.44 -13.60 1.60
C GLU A 58 12.08 -14.17 1.23
N ALA A 59 11.09 -13.30 1.10
CA ALA A 59 9.77 -13.58 0.57
C ALA A 59 9.54 -12.74 -0.69
N ALA A 60 9.26 -13.39 -1.82
CA ALA A 60 8.93 -12.70 -3.06
C ALA A 60 7.65 -13.27 -3.66
N GLY A 61 6.72 -12.42 -4.04
CA GLY A 61 5.42 -12.88 -4.51
C GLY A 61 4.52 -11.79 -5.05
N THR A 62 3.23 -12.13 -5.11
CA THR A 62 2.17 -11.20 -5.53
C THR A 62 1.01 -11.32 -4.55
N LEU A 63 0.52 -10.19 -4.06
CA LEU A 63 -0.75 -10.09 -3.35
C LEU A 63 -1.87 -9.72 -4.33
N ARG A 64 -3.08 -10.15 -4.00
CA ARG A 64 -4.31 -9.75 -4.66
C ARG A 64 -5.35 -9.42 -3.61
N ALA A 65 -5.98 -8.25 -3.77
CA ALA A 65 -7.05 -7.82 -2.89
C ALA A 65 -8.18 -7.15 -3.68
N ARG A 66 -9.39 -7.26 -3.12
CA ARG A 66 -10.53 -6.40 -3.49
C ARG A 66 -10.94 -5.64 -2.25
N VAL A 67 -10.91 -4.33 -2.35
CA VAL A 67 -11.15 -3.40 -1.23
C VAL A 67 -12.19 -2.37 -1.61
N THR A 68 -12.87 -1.83 -0.62
CA THR A 68 -13.75 -0.67 -0.76
C THR A 68 -13.22 0.43 0.15
N GLN A 69 -12.84 1.56 -0.45
CA GLN A 69 -12.37 2.77 0.23
C GLN A 69 -13.48 3.82 0.27
N SER A 70 -13.37 4.81 1.14
CA SER A 70 -14.28 5.96 1.15
C SER A 70 -13.71 7.07 0.27
N CYS A 71 -14.51 7.61 -0.65
CA CYS A 71 -14.12 8.76 -1.47
C CYS A 71 -13.77 9.96 -0.59
N VAL A 72 -12.59 10.56 -0.81
CA VAL A 72 -12.12 11.71 -0.02
C VAL A 72 -12.97 12.97 -0.20
N ALA A 73 -13.75 13.08 -1.27
CA ALA A 73 -14.58 14.25 -1.56
C ALA A 73 -16.06 14.08 -1.22
N THR A 74 -16.61 12.85 -1.38
CA THR A 74 -18.06 12.60 -1.29
C THR A 74 -18.43 11.58 -0.23
N ALA A 75 -17.44 10.89 0.37
CA ALA A 75 -17.62 9.75 1.25
C ALA A 75 -18.35 8.54 0.62
N GLU A 76 -18.58 8.56 -0.70
CA GLU A 76 -19.12 7.42 -1.43
C GLU A 76 -18.13 6.25 -1.46
N PRO A 77 -18.61 5.00 -1.51
CA PRO A 77 -17.74 3.84 -1.62
C PRO A 77 -17.04 3.80 -2.99
N VAL A 78 -15.73 3.51 -2.97
CA VAL A 78 -14.90 3.33 -4.15
C VAL A 78 -14.29 1.94 -4.11
N GLU A 79 -14.72 1.06 -5.01
CA GLU A 79 -14.19 -0.29 -5.14
C GLU A 79 -12.87 -0.27 -5.91
N ALA A 80 -11.89 -1.02 -5.43
CA ALA A 80 -10.60 -1.19 -6.08
C ALA A 80 -10.15 -2.65 -6.06
N ALA A 81 -9.58 -3.09 -7.19
CA ALA A 81 -8.87 -4.36 -7.30
C ALA A 81 -7.37 -4.07 -7.31
N ILE A 82 -6.65 -4.67 -6.38
CA ILE A 82 -5.22 -4.47 -6.20
C ILE A 82 -4.50 -5.77 -6.55
N GLU A 83 -3.50 -5.67 -7.40
CA GLU A 83 -2.54 -6.73 -7.67
C GLU A 83 -1.15 -6.11 -7.59
N GLU A 84 -0.41 -6.45 -6.53
CA GLU A 84 0.88 -5.85 -6.23
C GLU A 84 1.94 -6.92 -6.03
N ALA A 85 3.08 -6.75 -6.70
CA ALA A 85 4.25 -7.59 -6.50
C ALA A 85 5.01 -7.09 -5.27
N PHE A 86 5.46 -8.00 -4.42
CA PHE A 86 6.26 -7.65 -3.25
C PHE A 86 7.52 -8.50 -3.16
N ARG A 87 8.53 -7.92 -2.54
CA ARG A 87 9.77 -8.60 -2.21
C ARG A 87 10.31 -8.05 -0.89
N VAL A 88 10.25 -8.87 0.15
CA VAL A 88 10.55 -8.51 1.53
C VAL A 88 11.69 -9.39 2.05
N GLU A 89 12.66 -8.78 2.70
CA GLU A 89 13.70 -9.47 3.43
C GLU A 89 13.43 -9.39 4.94
N PHE A 90 13.25 -10.53 5.56
CA PHE A 90 13.14 -10.65 7.01
C PHE A 90 14.52 -10.80 7.62
N ARG A 91 14.88 -9.88 8.54
CA ARG A 91 16.15 -9.87 9.28
C ARG A 91 15.91 -10.05 10.77
N PRO A 92 16.78 -10.78 11.49
CA PRO A 92 16.70 -10.81 12.93
C PRO A 92 16.96 -9.41 13.50
N LEU A 93 16.21 -9.05 14.57
CA LEU A 93 16.46 -7.78 15.26
C LEU A 93 17.87 -7.78 15.85
N PRO A 94 18.70 -6.73 15.60
CA PRO A 94 20.05 -6.65 16.17
C PRO A 94 20.02 -6.69 17.70
N ALA A 95 20.86 -7.54 18.31
CA ALA A 95 20.90 -7.71 19.77
C ALA A 95 21.34 -6.44 20.53
N ASP A 96 22.01 -5.51 19.88
CA ASP A 96 22.60 -4.31 20.49
C ASP A 96 21.68 -3.07 20.44
N GLY A 97 20.44 -3.20 19.92
CA GLY A 97 19.43 -2.12 19.93
C GLY A 97 19.89 -0.81 19.28
N ARG A 98 20.88 -0.84 18.42
CA ARG A 98 21.32 0.33 17.65
C ARG A 98 20.70 0.28 16.26
N PRO A 99 19.61 1.08 16.04
CA PRO A 99 19.05 1.24 14.70
C PRO A 99 19.86 2.20 13.81
N ASP A 100 21.05 2.63 14.25
CA ASP A 100 21.83 3.72 13.66
C ASP A 100 23.00 3.27 12.79
N GLU A 101 22.99 2.11 12.16
CA GLU A 101 23.76 2.00 10.92
C GLU A 101 22.88 2.59 9.82
N GLU A 102 23.22 3.81 9.37
CA GLU A 102 22.74 4.36 8.10
C GLU A 102 23.09 3.36 7.00
N VAL A 103 22.14 2.47 6.71
CA VAL A 103 22.23 1.60 5.54
C VAL A 103 21.89 2.51 4.37
N GLU A 104 22.89 2.86 3.56
CA GLU A 104 22.66 3.50 2.26
C GLU A 104 21.75 2.57 1.45
N LEU A 105 20.48 2.96 1.29
CA LEU A 105 19.51 2.25 0.49
C LEU A 105 19.92 2.35 -0.98
N GLY A 106 20.42 1.26 -1.56
CA GLY A 106 20.73 1.15 -2.98
C GLY A 106 19.46 1.07 -3.84
N GLU A 107 19.48 1.61 -5.05
CA GLU A 107 18.41 1.43 -6.03
C GLU A 107 18.15 -0.07 -6.29
N GLY A 108 17.06 -0.61 -5.74
CA GLY A 108 16.68 -2.03 -5.83
C GLY A 108 16.63 -2.76 -4.50
N GLU A 109 16.69 -2.04 -3.38
CA GLU A 109 16.62 -2.66 -2.05
C GLU A 109 15.24 -3.23 -1.76
N LEU A 110 15.31 -4.42 -1.16
CA LEU A 110 14.18 -5.15 -0.63
C LEU A 110 13.62 -4.40 0.58
N ASP A 111 12.31 -4.40 0.73
CA ASP A 111 11.69 -3.98 1.98
C ASP A 111 12.20 -4.87 3.12
N VAL A 112 12.80 -4.27 4.14
CA VAL A 112 13.35 -5.01 5.28
C VAL A 112 12.35 -5.00 6.42
N VAL A 113 11.97 -6.19 6.89
CA VAL A 113 11.15 -6.39 8.08
C VAL A 113 11.96 -7.10 9.15
N PHE A 114 12.09 -6.48 10.31
CA PHE A 114 12.78 -7.11 11.45
C PHE A 114 11.83 -8.07 12.18
N PHE A 115 12.38 -9.23 12.57
CA PHE A 115 11.63 -10.19 13.36
C PHE A 115 12.38 -10.54 14.66
N GLU A 116 11.62 -10.97 15.65
CA GLU A 116 12.13 -11.50 16.91
C GLU A 116 11.75 -12.98 17.05
N GLY A 117 12.65 -13.75 17.67
CA GLY A 117 12.40 -15.16 17.95
C GLY A 117 12.64 -16.09 16.77
N ALA A 118 11.84 -17.15 16.62
CA ALA A 118 12.09 -18.28 15.74
C ALA A 118 11.16 -18.37 14.53
N SER A 119 10.40 -17.32 14.23
CA SER A 119 9.43 -17.29 13.13
C SER A 119 9.31 -15.90 12.49
N ILE A 120 9.03 -15.88 11.20
CA ILE A 120 8.62 -14.68 10.46
C ILE A 120 7.10 -14.69 10.31
N ASP A 121 6.47 -13.51 10.18
CA ASP A 121 5.02 -13.39 9.89
C ASP A 121 4.81 -12.87 8.47
N LEU A 122 4.51 -13.77 7.53
CA LEU A 122 4.23 -13.41 6.15
C LEU A 122 2.90 -12.69 6.00
N GLY A 123 1.92 -13.00 6.84
CA GLY A 123 0.60 -12.36 6.80
C GLY A 123 0.69 -10.88 7.13
N GLU A 124 1.44 -10.49 8.17
CA GLU A 124 1.67 -9.09 8.52
C GLU A 124 2.41 -8.35 7.40
N ALA A 125 3.44 -8.96 6.79
CA ALA A 125 4.16 -8.34 5.68
C ALA A 125 3.22 -8.09 4.48
N VAL A 126 2.34 -9.04 4.14
CA VAL A 126 1.33 -8.86 3.09
C VAL A 126 0.31 -7.77 3.44
N ALA A 127 -0.11 -7.67 4.70
CA ALA A 127 -1.01 -6.62 5.16
C ALA A 127 -0.37 -5.22 5.05
N GLN A 128 0.92 -5.09 5.39
CA GLN A 128 1.66 -3.83 5.23
C GLN A 128 1.83 -3.46 3.75
N THR A 129 2.14 -4.43 2.88
CA THR A 129 2.22 -4.19 1.43
C THR A 129 0.86 -3.76 0.86
N LEU A 130 -0.25 -4.38 1.31
CA LEU A 130 -1.58 -3.93 0.90
C LEU A 130 -1.83 -2.47 1.28
N LEU A 131 -1.51 -2.07 2.53
CA LEU A 131 -1.70 -0.70 2.99
C LEU A 131 -0.93 0.31 2.11
N LEU A 132 0.30 -0.03 1.72
CA LEU A 132 1.13 0.82 0.86
C LEU A 132 0.64 0.89 -0.58
N ALA A 133 -0.07 -0.13 -1.05
CA ALA A 133 -0.64 -0.20 -2.40
C ALA A 133 -2.02 0.47 -2.53
N LEU A 134 -2.65 0.87 -1.42
CA LEU A 134 -3.92 1.59 -1.45
C LEU A 134 -3.75 2.99 -2.06
N ASP A 135 -4.78 3.44 -2.81
CA ASP A 135 -4.83 4.84 -3.23
C ASP A 135 -5.01 5.74 -1.98
N PRO A 136 -4.08 6.65 -1.68
CA PRO A 136 -4.21 7.55 -0.52
C PRO A 136 -5.32 8.60 -0.69
N TYR A 137 -5.83 8.81 -1.91
CA TYR A 137 -6.87 9.81 -2.23
C TYR A 137 -7.96 9.24 -3.15
N PRO A 138 -8.68 8.18 -2.74
CA PRO A 138 -9.67 7.54 -3.58
C PRO A 138 -10.80 8.51 -3.95
N ARG A 139 -11.17 8.53 -5.22
CA ARG A 139 -12.22 9.42 -5.75
C ARG A 139 -13.28 8.62 -6.48
N SER A 140 -14.53 8.86 -6.12
CA SER A 140 -15.70 8.37 -6.87
C SER A 140 -15.88 9.11 -8.19
N ALA A 141 -16.68 8.57 -9.08
CA ALA A 141 -17.05 9.24 -10.33
C ALA A 141 -17.74 10.61 -10.10
N ALA A 142 -18.41 10.80 -8.97
CA ALA A 142 -19.08 12.05 -8.59
C ALA A 142 -18.13 13.07 -7.94
N ALA A 143 -16.91 12.69 -7.54
CA ALA A 143 -15.99 13.53 -6.78
C ALA A 143 -15.67 14.84 -7.49
N GLU A 144 -15.42 14.81 -8.79
CA GLU A 144 -15.06 15.99 -9.57
C GLU A 144 -16.19 17.02 -9.61
N ALA A 145 -17.45 16.57 -9.79
CA ALA A 145 -18.61 17.43 -9.77
C ALA A 145 -18.83 18.06 -8.40
N ALA A 146 -18.72 17.27 -7.33
CA ALA A 146 -18.85 17.75 -5.95
C ALA A 146 -17.79 18.79 -5.59
N LEU A 147 -16.54 18.57 -6.00
CA LEU A 147 -15.43 19.51 -5.77
C LEU A 147 -15.65 20.84 -6.51
N ARG A 148 -16.13 20.80 -7.76
CA ARG A 148 -16.50 22.01 -8.52
C ARG A 148 -17.65 22.78 -7.87
N GLU A 149 -18.68 22.09 -7.41
CA GLU A 149 -19.81 22.70 -6.69
C GLU A 149 -19.37 23.34 -5.38
N ALA A 150 -18.40 22.74 -4.68
CA ALA A 150 -17.78 23.30 -3.49
C ALA A 150 -16.80 24.46 -3.79
N GLY A 151 -16.61 24.84 -5.07
CA GLY A 151 -15.71 25.93 -5.48
C GLY A 151 -14.23 25.56 -5.47
N VAL A 152 -13.88 24.26 -5.40
CA VAL A 152 -12.49 23.79 -5.51
C VAL A 152 -12.09 23.86 -6.98
N LYS A 153 -11.04 24.64 -7.26
CA LYS A 153 -10.47 24.78 -8.60
C LYS A 153 -9.48 23.66 -8.88
N SER A 154 -9.41 23.25 -10.15
CA SER A 154 -8.33 22.37 -10.59
C SER A 154 -6.97 23.09 -10.50
N GLU A 155 -5.89 22.33 -10.45
CA GLU A 155 -4.53 22.87 -10.43
C GLU A 155 -4.27 23.76 -11.66
N GLU A 156 -4.84 23.39 -12.81
CA GLU A 156 -4.73 24.16 -14.07
C GLU A 156 -5.47 25.49 -14.00
N GLU A 157 -6.70 25.50 -13.46
CA GLU A 157 -7.49 26.73 -13.22
C GLU A 157 -6.79 27.64 -12.21
N ALA A 158 -6.28 27.08 -11.11
CA ALA A 158 -5.54 27.85 -10.11
C ALA A 158 -4.25 28.44 -10.68
N ARG A 159 -3.53 27.68 -11.52
CA ARG A 159 -2.30 28.16 -12.19
C ARG A 159 -2.58 29.26 -13.20
N ILE A 160 -3.68 29.16 -13.96
CA ILE A 160 -4.09 30.21 -14.90
C ILE A 160 -4.44 31.48 -14.13
N GLU A 161 -5.20 31.37 -13.05
CA GLU A 161 -5.65 32.52 -12.24
C GLU A 161 -4.47 33.23 -11.50
N SER A 162 -3.53 32.46 -10.99
CA SER A 162 -2.33 33.00 -10.33
C SER A 162 -1.25 33.53 -11.31
N SER A 163 -1.44 33.26 -12.61
CA SER A 163 -0.50 33.72 -13.63
C SER A 163 -0.53 35.26 -13.78
N PRO A 164 0.64 35.95 -13.83
CA PRO A 164 0.70 37.39 -14.17
C PRO A 164 0.03 37.74 -15.51
N PHE A 165 -0.18 36.74 -16.36
CA PHE A 165 -0.80 36.86 -17.68
C PHE A 165 -2.28 36.51 -17.70
N ALA A 166 -2.93 36.21 -16.57
CA ALA A 166 -4.34 35.88 -16.48
C ALA A 166 -5.24 36.99 -17.10
N ALA A 167 -4.89 38.24 -16.93
CA ALA A 167 -5.57 39.39 -17.53
C ALA A 167 -5.51 39.39 -19.08
N LEU A 168 -4.46 38.86 -19.68
CA LEU A 168 -4.30 38.75 -21.15
C LEU A 168 -5.14 37.60 -21.74
N ALA A 169 -5.35 36.56 -21.00
CA ALA A 169 -6.23 35.45 -21.42
C ALA A 169 -7.70 35.90 -21.52
N ALA A 170 -8.15 36.79 -20.62
CA ALA A 170 -9.49 37.39 -20.65
C ALA A 170 -9.65 38.36 -21.85
N LEU A 171 -8.59 39.04 -22.30
CA LEU A 171 -8.61 39.91 -23.47
C LEU A 171 -8.69 39.10 -24.79
N LYS A 172 -8.03 37.95 -24.84
CA LYS A 172 -8.04 37.09 -26.05
C LYS A 172 -9.43 36.53 -26.35
N GLY A 173 -10.23 36.23 -25.32
CA GLY A 173 -11.65 35.81 -25.49
C GLY A 173 -12.54 36.91 -26.05
N LYS A 174 -12.26 38.19 -25.78
CA LYS A 174 -13.03 39.35 -26.28
C LYS A 174 -12.64 39.80 -27.71
N LEU A 175 -11.51 39.35 -28.21
CA LEU A 175 -11.04 39.66 -29.59
C LEU A 175 -11.42 38.61 -30.62
N ALA A 176 -12.05 37.51 -30.19
CA ALA A 176 -12.48 36.38 -31.05
C ALA A 176 -14.00 36.38 -31.34
N GLU A 177 -14.75 37.36 -30.83
CA GLU A 177 -16.12 37.72 -31.22
C GLU A 177 -16.10 38.92 -32.22
#